data_d25da58c542c6b4d705f153a6b2c2376
#
_entry.id   d25da58c542c6b4d705f153a6b2c2376
#
_cell.length_a   1.000
_cell.length_b   1.000
_cell.length_c   1.000
_cell.angle_alpha   90.00
_cell.angle_beta   90.00
_cell.angle_gamma   90.00
#
_symmetry.space_group_name_H-M   'P 1'
#
loop_
_entity.id
_entity.type
_entity.pdbx_description
1 polymer ?
#
loop_
_entity_poly.entity_id
_entity_poly.type
_entity_poly.pdbx_seq_one_letter_code
_entity_poly.pdbx_strand_id
1 'polypeptide(L)'
;MTFMEKIRNFCIIAHIDHGKSTLADRLLETTKTINITEGQMLDNMDLEKERGITIKSHAIQMEYMHNGEKYILNLIDTPGHVDFSYEVSRSIAACEGALLVVDATQGVQAQTISNLYMAVDQGLEIIPVINKCDMINAMPEEVKDEIIDLIGCDREDIIEASGKTGMGVEDILKAVVERIPAPKGDEEAPLQALIFDSVFNSFRGIIAYFKITNGVLRKGDKVKFFNTGKEYDADEIGVLKMDLSPRQELRTGDVGYIISGIKTSREVKVGDTITHIARPCSSAISGFEEVKPMVFAGVYPIEAEDYEDLRASLEKLQLNDASLTFTPESSAALGFGFRCGFLGLLHMEIVQERLDREFDMSVITTVPNVSYMVYDKQGEVKEVHNPGGMPDPTLIDHIEEPYINASIITRAEYIGPIMTLCLSKRGELLRQEFITGNRVDIRFLLPLGEIVIDFYDKLKSISKGYASFDYHPAGFRTSKLIKLDILLNGEPVDALSTLTHVDNAYGLGRQMCEKLRDLIPRQQFDIALQAAIGTKIIARETIKQVRKDVTAKCYGGDVSRKRKLLEKQKKGKKRMKQIGNVEVPQKAFLAVLKLD
;
A
#
# COMPACT_ATOMS: atom_id res chain seq x y z
N MET A 1 0.67 -13.95 41.28
CA MET A 1 0.76 -13.88 39.78
C MET A 1 2.21 -13.58 39.40
N THR A 2 2.73 -14.31 38.43
CA THR A 2 4.06 -14.03 37.84
C THR A 2 4.01 -12.72 37.06
N PHE A 3 5.17 -12.12 36.75
CA PHE A 3 5.25 -10.88 35.95
C PHE A 3 4.57 -11.07 34.59
N MET A 4 4.78 -12.20 33.93
CA MET A 4 4.18 -12.55 32.65
C MET A 4 2.65 -12.62 32.68
N GLU A 5 2.05 -13.09 33.78
CA GLU A 5 0.60 -13.15 33.94
C GLU A 5 -0.10 -11.77 33.92
N LYS A 6 0.67 -10.71 34.13
CA LYS A 6 0.18 -9.31 34.13
C LYS A 6 0.43 -8.57 32.80
N ILE A 7 0.94 -9.24 31.78
CA ILE A 7 1.16 -8.67 30.44
C ILE A 7 -0.05 -8.98 29.55
N ARG A 8 -0.46 -8.01 28.73
CA ARG A 8 -1.46 -8.16 27.66
C ARG A 8 -0.93 -7.51 26.39
N ASN A 9 -0.71 -8.31 25.35
CA ASN A 9 -0.31 -7.83 24.04
C ASN A 9 -1.51 -7.90 23.11
N PHE A 10 -1.93 -6.78 22.56
CA PHE A 10 -3.10 -6.71 21.72
C PHE A 10 -2.93 -5.69 20.60
N CYS A 11 -3.66 -5.90 19.53
CA CYS A 11 -3.74 -4.98 18.40
C CYS A 11 -5.17 -4.46 18.21
N ILE A 12 -5.33 -3.44 17.39
CA ILE A 12 -6.63 -2.93 16.97
C ILE A 12 -6.78 -3.24 15.49
N ILE A 13 -7.77 -4.04 15.14
CA ILE A 13 -8.15 -4.35 13.77
C ILE A 13 -9.44 -3.60 13.43
N ALA A 14 -9.42 -2.86 12.32
CA ALA A 14 -10.54 -2.02 11.90
C ALA A 14 -10.48 -1.76 10.40
N HIS A 15 -11.60 -1.41 9.81
CA HIS A 15 -11.62 -0.80 8.48
C HIS A 15 -11.12 0.65 8.54
N ILE A 16 -10.72 1.20 7.40
CA ILE A 16 -10.36 2.62 7.24
C ILE A 16 -11.53 3.48 7.74
N ASP A 17 -11.23 4.60 8.39
CA ASP A 17 -12.21 5.55 8.95
C ASP A 17 -13.14 5.02 10.06
N HIS A 18 -12.96 3.78 10.56
CA HIS A 18 -13.71 3.28 11.72
C HIS A 18 -13.26 3.89 13.06
N GLY A 19 -12.26 4.77 13.03
CA GLY A 19 -11.79 5.54 14.19
C GLY A 19 -10.77 4.80 15.06
N LYS A 20 -9.96 3.92 14.45
CA LYS A 20 -8.90 3.14 15.10
C LYS A 20 -7.92 4.04 15.88
N SER A 21 -7.27 5.00 15.20
CA SER A 21 -6.27 5.89 15.81
C SER A 21 -6.87 6.76 16.92
N THR A 22 -8.09 7.27 16.72
CA THR A 22 -8.80 8.06 17.74
C THR A 22 -9.11 7.22 18.99
N LEU A 23 -9.50 5.95 18.82
CA LEU A 23 -9.75 5.04 19.94
C LEU A 23 -8.44 4.70 20.66
N ALA A 24 -7.38 4.43 19.92
CA ALA A 24 -6.05 4.16 20.47
C ALA A 24 -5.53 5.33 21.30
N ASP A 25 -5.61 6.56 20.78
CA ASP A 25 -5.26 7.78 21.54
C ASP A 25 -6.06 7.88 22.85
N ARG A 26 -7.34 7.54 22.82
CA ARG A 26 -8.20 7.60 24.01
C ARG A 26 -7.82 6.51 25.05
N LEU A 27 -7.37 5.33 24.61
CA LEU A 27 -6.81 4.31 25.50
C LEU A 27 -5.54 4.81 26.18
N LEU A 28 -4.66 5.49 25.44
CA LEU A 28 -3.42 6.08 25.95
C LEU A 28 -3.68 7.21 26.96
N GLU A 29 -4.67 8.05 26.71
CA GLU A 29 -5.08 9.11 27.65
C GLU A 29 -5.65 8.51 28.96
N THR A 30 -6.56 7.54 28.85
CA THR A 30 -7.20 6.91 30.00
C THR A 30 -6.18 6.20 30.89
N THR A 31 -5.16 5.58 30.29
CA THR A 31 -4.05 4.96 31.03
C THR A 31 -2.99 5.95 31.49
N LYS A 32 -3.17 7.26 31.26
CA LYS A 32 -2.21 8.33 31.59
C LYS A 32 -0.83 8.12 30.96
N THR A 33 -0.78 7.41 29.85
CA THR A 33 0.46 7.24 29.09
C THR A 33 0.81 8.52 28.34
N ILE A 34 -0.21 9.25 27.90
CA ILE A 34 -0.11 10.61 27.32
C ILE A 34 -0.92 11.60 28.14
N ASN A 35 -0.54 12.87 28.08
CA ASN A 35 -1.37 13.96 28.57
C ASN A 35 -2.41 14.31 27.51
N ILE A 36 -3.57 14.82 27.94
CA ILE A 36 -4.64 15.29 27.04
C ILE A 36 -4.07 16.33 26.09
N THR A 37 -4.00 16.01 24.81
CA THR A 37 -3.52 16.89 23.73
C THR A 37 -4.54 16.91 22.60
N GLU A 38 -4.66 18.05 21.95
CA GLU A 38 -5.44 18.16 20.70
C GLU A 38 -4.65 17.51 19.56
N GLY A 39 -5.17 16.44 18.95
CA GLY A 39 -4.61 15.79 17.75
C GLY A 39 -4.35 14.29 17.90
N GLN A 40 -4.16 13.62 16.78
CA GLN A 40 -3.79 12.20 16.70
C GLN A 40 -2.30 12.05 17.03
N MET A 41 -1.99 11.45 18.17
CA MET A 41 -0.61 11.30 18.66
C MET A 41 0.10 10.08 18.08
N LEU A 42 -0.66 9.02 17.75
CA LEU A 42 -0.11 7.80 17.16
C LEU A 42 0.29 7.98 15.70
N ASP A 43 -0.44 8.78 14.96
CA ASP A 43 -0.12 9.09 13.57
C ASP A 43 1.05 10.09 13.54
N ASN A 44 2.27 9.57 13.50
CA ASN A 44 3.51 10.38 13.58
C ASN A 44 3.85 11.10 12.28
N MET A 45 3.33 10.63 11.14
CA MET A 45 3.54 11.24 9.84
C MET A 45 2.43 12.25 9.53
N ASP A 46 2.77 13.41 8.99
CA ASP A 46 1.78 14.38 8.53
C ASP A 46 0.83 13.75 7.50
N LEU A 47 1.37 12.83 6.69
CA LEU A 47 0.62 12.08 5.69
C LEU A 47 -0.46 11.16 6.30
N GLU A 48 -0.16 10.52 7.43
CA GLU A 48 -1.13 9.70 8.18
C GLU A 48 -2.29 10.54 8.68
N LYS A 49 -1.99 11.72 9.23
CA LYS A 49 -3.01 12.68 9.73
C LYS A 49 -3.89 13.24 8.62
N GLU A 50 -3.28 13.61 7.48
CA GLU A 50 -4.01 14.17 6.34
C GLU A 50 -4.92 13.14 5.67
N ARG A 51 -4.47 11.89 5.53
CA ARG A 51 -5.21 10.82 4.87
C ARG A 51 -6.12 10.03 5.82
N GLY A 52 -5.97 10.19 7.13
CA GLY A 52 -6.72 9.46 8.16
C GLY A 52 -6.40 7.95 8.17
N ILE A 53 -5.21 7.55 7.75
CA ILE A 53 -4.77 6.15 7.69
C ILE A 53 -3.48 5.95 8.46
N THR A 54 -3.36 4.86 9.19
CA THR A 54 -2.09 4.42 9.75
C THR A 54 -1.27 3.73 8.65
N ILE A 55 -0.07 4.21 8.41
CA ILE A 55 0.87 3.67 7.42
C ILE A 55 1.83 2.70 8.09
N LYS A 56 2.32 3.04 9.29
CA LYS A 56 3.26 2.22 10.05
C LYS A 56 2.67 1.71 11.35
N SER A 57 3.05 0.48 11.69
CA SER A 57 2.73 -0.10 12.99
C SER A 57 3.51 0.61 14.11
N HIS A 58 2.84 0.90 15.20
CA HIS A 58 3.44 1.46 16.40
C HIS A 58 3.14 0.56 17.59
N ALA A 59 4.15 0.22 18.37
CA ALA A 59 3.95 -0.50 19.62
C ALA A 59 4.11 0.47 20.80
N ILE A 60 3.14 0.53 21.70
CA ILE A 60 3.20 1.39 22.88
C ILE A 60 2.82 0.60 24.13
N GLN A 61 3.69 0.69 25.12
CA GLN A 61 3.47 0.11 26.44
C GLN A 61 2.69 1.08 27.34
N MET A 62 1.56 0.61 27.86
CA MET A 62 0.70 1.30 28.83
C MET A 62 0.72 0.58 30.17
N GLU A 63 0.44 1.31 31.23
CA GLU A 63 0.25 0.77 32.59
C GLU A 63 -1.20 0.98 33.01
N TYR A 64 -1.90 -0.07 33.40
CA TYR A 64 -3.29 0.01 33.83
C TYR A 64 -3.50 -0.67 35.18
N MET A 65 -4.25 -0.01 36.06
CA MET A 65 -4.60 -0.55 37.40
C MET A 65 -5.96 -1.23 37.35
N HIS A 66 -6.00 -2.53 37.58
CA HIS A 66 -7.24 -3.28 37.66
C HIS A 66 -7.31 -4.08 38.97
N ASN A 67 -8.37 -3.92 39.76
CA ASN A 67 -8.57 -4.59 41.04
C ASN A 67 -7.39 -4.43 42.02
N GLY A 68 -6.71 -3.28 42.01
CA GLY A 68 -5.54 -3.00 42.87
C GLY A 68 -4.25 -3.62 42.39
N GLU A 69 -4.24 -4.32 41.26
CA GLU A 69 -3.05 -4.87 40.61
C GLU A 69 -2.67 -4.08 39.36
N LYS A 70 -1.36 -3.96 39.12
CA LYS A 70 -0.80 -3.24 37.98
C LYS A 70 -0.60 -4.22 36.82
N TYR A 71 -1.22 -3.92 35.68
CA TYR A 71 -1.05 -4.65 34.42
C TYR A 71 -0.21 -3.83 33.43
N ILE A 72 0.51 -4.52 32.57
CA ILE A 72 1.25 -3.97 31.45
C ILE A 72 0.49 -4.31 30.18
N LEU A 73 0.05 -3.28 29.47
CA LEU A 73 -0.71 -3.41 28.23
C LEU A 73 0.19 -2.94 27.09
N ASN A 74 0.52 -3.81 26.15
CA ASN A 74 1.25 -3.47 24.94
C ASN A 74 0.25 -3.39 23.78
N LEU A 75 -0.04 -2.17 23.34
CA LEU A 75 -0.83 -1.91 22.15
C LEU A 75 0.08 -1.92 20.93
N ILE A 76 -0.22 -2.76 19.96
CA ILE A 76 0.42 -2.77 18.65
C ILE A 76 -0.58 -2.23 17.64
N ASP A 77 -0.41 -0.96 17.23
CA ASP A 77 -1.27 -0.35 16.24
C ASP A 77 -0.97 -0.91 14.85
N THR A 78 -2.01 -1.20 14.08
CA THR A 78 -1.88 -1.87 12.76
C THR A 78 -2.40 -0.97 11.66
N PRO A 79 -1.79 -0.98 10.44
CA PRO A 79 -2.40 -0.35 9.28
C PRO A 79 -3.80 -0.92 9.00
N GLY A 80 -4.68 -0.10 8.43
CA GLY A 80 -6.05 -0.52 8.10
C GLY A 80 -6.28 -0.85 6.63
N HIS A 81 -5.31 -0.62 5.73
CA HIS A 81 -5.48 -0.73 4.28
C HIS A 81 -4.96 -2.07 3.73
N VAL A 82 -5.62 -2.58 2.68
CA VAL A 82 -5.28 -3.86 2.02
C VAL A 82 -3.83 -3.93 1.53
N ASP A 83 -3.28 -2.82 1.03
CA ASP A 83 -1.88 -2.77 0.57
C ASP A 83 -0.89 -3.10 1.70
N PHE A 84 -1.27 -2.89 2.96
CA PHE A 84 -0.46 -3.16 4.14
C PHE A 84 -0.86 -4.44 4.89
N SER A 85 -1.60 -5.35 4.26
CA SER A 85 -2.07 -6.61 4.87
C SER A 85 -0.92 -7.45 5.45
N TYR A 86 0.25 -7.37 4.85
CA TYR A 86 1.46 -8.03 5.33
C TYR A 86 1.96 -7.48 6.68
N GLU A 87 1.95 -6.15 6.86
CA GLU A 87 2.31 -5.50 8.13
C GLU A 87 1.28 -5.80 9.21
N VAL A 88 -0.01 -5.83 8.81
CA VAL A 88 -1.11 -6.26 9.70
C VAL A 88 -0.89 -7.67 10.20
N SER A 89 -0.59 -8.62 9.31
CA SER A 89 -0.35 -10.03 9.67
C SER A 89 0.77 -10.19 10.71
N ARG A 90 1.85 -9.40 10.60
CA ARG A 90 2.98 -9.45 11.54
C ARG A 90 2.66 -8.84 12.89
N SER A 91 1.95 -7.73 12.88
CA SER A 91 1.48 -7.10 14.11
C SER A 91 0.52 -8.01 14.87
N ILE A 92 -0.37 -8.70 14.15
CA ILE A 92 -1.26 -9.72 14.70
C ILE A 92 -0.46 -10.88 15.30
N ALA A 93 0.57 -11.39 14.63
CA ALA A 93 1.42 -12.48 15.13
C ALA A 93 2.17 -12.13 16.43
N ALA A 94 2.35 -10.84 16.74
CA ALA A 94 2.95 -10.39 17.98
C ALA A 94 1.95 -10.23 19.14
N CYS A 95 0.65 -10.52 18.95
CA CYS A 95 -0.41 -10.31 19.92
C CYS A 95 -1.02 -11.62 20.43
N GLU A 96 -1.68 -11.56 21.58
CA GLU A 96 -2.55 -12.60 22.13
C GLU A 96 -4.03 -12.26 21.97
N GLY A 97 -4.36 -11.00 21.67
CA GLY A 97 -5.73 -10.57 21.44
C GLY A 97 -5.86 -9.42 20.46
N ALA A 98 -7.07 -9.19 19.98
CA ALA A 98 -7.39 -8.10 19.07
C ALA A 98 -8.69 -7.41 19.44
N LEU A 99 -8.69 -6.07 19.40
CA LEU A 99 -9.92 -5.28 19.44
C LEU A 99 -10.48 -5.20 18.01
N LEU A 100 -11.63 -5.81 17.77
CA LEU A 100 -12.35 -5.70 16.49
C LEU A 100 -13.23 -4.46 16.51
N VAL A 101 -12.78 -3.37 15.89
CA VAL A 101 -13.48 -2.08 15.93
C VAL A 101 -14.35 -1.91 14.69
N VAL A 102 -15.66 -1.76 14.91
CA VAL A 102 -16.66 -1.55 13.87
C VAL A 102 -17.36 -0.22 14.08
N ASP A 103 -17.51 0.57 13.03
CA ASP A 103 -18.21 1.86 13.05
C ASP A 103 -19.73 1.65 13.18
N ALA A 104 -20.36 2.24 14.19
CA ALA A 104 -21.81 2.16 14.43
C ALA A 104 -22.66 2.70 13.27
N THR A 105 -22.08 3.52 12.38
CA THR A 105 -22.80 4.15 11.25
C THR A 105 -22.62 3.40 9.95
N GLN A 106 -21.54 2.59 9.83
CA GLN A 106 -21.18 1.87 8.60
C GLN A 106 -21.31 0.35 8.74
N GLY A 107 -21.17 -0.20 9.96
CA GLY A 107 -21.19 -1.63 10.26
C GLY A 107 -19.97 -2.39 9.70
N VAL A 108 -20.07 -3.71 9.56
CA VAL A 108 -18.98 -4.58 9.11
C VAL A 108 -18.60 -4.29 7.66
N GLN A 109 -17.29 -4.21 7.38
CA GLN A 109 -16.71 -3.91 6.07
C GLN A 109 -15.73 -5.02 5.63
N ALA A 110 -15.33 -5.05 4.35
CA ALA A 110 -14.50 -6.13 3.79
C ALA A 110 -13.17 -6.31 4.53
N GLN A 111 -12.45 -5.23 4.82
CA GLN A 111 -11.19 -5.29 5.57
C GLN A 111 -11.40 -5.74 7.04
N THR A 112 -12.55 -5.44 7.63
CA THR A 112 -12.91 -5.95 8.96
C THR A 112 -12.92 -7.49 8.95
N ILE A 113 -13.52 -8.08 7.93
CA ILE A 113 -13.63 -9.54 7.78
C ILE A 113 -12.25 -10.15 7.50
N SER A 114 -11.48 -9.60 6.57
CA SER A 114 -10.16 -10.14 6.24
C SER A 114 -9.20 -10.09 7.42
N ASN A 115 -9.16 -8.96 8.13
CA ASN A 115 -8.30 -8.81 9.31
C ASN A 115 -8.77 -9.71 10.47
N LEU A 116 -10.08 -9.89 10.62
CA LEU A 116 -10.63 -10.83 11.60
C LEU A 116 -10.18 -12.26 11.30
N TYR A 117 -10.28 -12.73 10.06
CA TYR A 117 -9.83 -14.08 9.71
C TYR A 117 -8.33 -14.26 9.98
N MET A 118 -7.49 -13.28 9.65
CA MET A 118 -6.06 -13.34 9.99
C MET A 118 -5.84 -13.46 11.51
N ALA A 119 -6.62 -12.73 12.33
CA ALA A 119 -6.51 -12.79 13.78
C ALA A 119 -6.99 -14.14 14.34
N VAL A 120 -8.10 -14.69 13.82
CA VAL A 120 -8.63 -16.00 14.19
C VAL A 120 -7.68 -17.13 13.80
N ASP A 121 -7.08 -17.07 12.60
CA ASP A 121 -6.10 -18.08 12.14
C ASP A 121 -4.84 -18.10 13.01
N GLN A 122 -4.47 -16.97 13.62
CA GLN A 122 -3.39 -16.87 14.61
C GLN A 122 -3.85 -17.25 16.04
N GLY A 123 -5.13 -17.55 16.24
CA GLY A 123 -5.69 -17.96 17.53
C GLY A 123 -5.81 -16.82 18.55
N LEU A 124 -5.97 -15.56 18.11
CA LEU A 124 -6.15 -14.41 18.99
C LEU A 124 -7.54 -14.42 19.64
N GLU A 125 -7.60 -13.95 20.89
CA GLU A 125 -8.87 -13.60 21.53
C GLU A 125 -9.42 -12.31 20.91
N ILE A 126 -10.69 -12.35 20.46
CA ILE A 126 -11.33 -11.21 19.79
C ILE A 126 -12.28 -10.51 20.75
N ILE A 127 -12.06 -9.20 20.95
CA ILE A 127 -12.96 -8.33 21.71
C ILE A 127 -13.69 -7.42 20.73
N PRO A 128 -14.99 -7.62 20.48
CA PRO A 128 -15.75 -6.77 19.58
C PRO A 128 -16.09 -5.43 20.22
N VAL A 129 -15.85 -4.34 19.49
CA VAL A 129 -16.09 -2.96 19.90
C VAL A 129 -16.86 -2.22 18.81
N ILE A 130 -18.00 -1.65 19.13
CA ILE A 130 -18.73 -0.73 18.24
C ILE A 130 -18.32 0.67 18.60
N ASN A 131 -17.67 1.37 17.67
CA ASN A 131 -17.19 2.73 17.84
C ASN A 131 -18.13 3.74 17.22
N LYS A 132 -17.97 5.02 17.58
CA LYS A 132 -18.78 6.16 17.12
C LYS A 132 -20.26 6.08 17.52
N CYS A 133 -20.58 5.45 18.64
CA CYS A 133 -21.95 5.39 19.16
C CYS A 133 -22.52 6.76 19.55
N ASP A 134 -21.69 7.81 19.61
CA ASP A 134 -22.10 9.21 19.82
C ASP A 134 -22.72 9.87 18.57
N MET A 135 -22.63 9.24 17.41
CA MET A 135 -23.15 9.81 16.17
C MET A 135 -24.69 9.68 16.07
N ILE A 136 -25.34 10.70 15.51
CA ILE A 136 -26.82 10.74 15.38
C ILE A 136 -27.37 9.61 14.52
N ASN A 137 -26.59 9.17 13.54
CA ASN A 137 -26.94 8.09 12.61
C ASN A 137 -26.34 6.73 13.00
N ALA A 138 -25.90 6.58 14.26
CA ALA A 138 -25.42 5.31 14.77
C ALA A 138 -26.54 4.28 14.84
N MET A 139 -26.24 3.03 14.45
CA MET A 139 -27.17 1.89 14.43
C MET A 139 -26.56 0.72 15.25
N PRO A 140 -26.28 0.91 16.57
CA PRO A 140 -25.53 -0.07 17.35
C PRO A 140 -26.20 -1.44 17.40
N GLU A 141 -27.53 -1.51 17.47
CA GLU A 141 -28.24 -2.78 17.53
C GLU A 141 -28.14 -3.61 16.24
N GLU A 142 -28.22 -2.95 15.06
CA GLU A 142 -28.02 -3.61 13.76
C GLU A 142 -26.58 -4.09 13.61
N VAL A 143 -25.61 -3.28 14.04
CA VAL A 143 -24.20 -3.63 13.98
C VAL A 143 -23.84 -4.74 14.95
N LYS A 144 -24.50 -4.85 16.13
CA LYS A 144 -24.37 -6.00 17.01
C LYS A 144 -24.80 -7.28 16.32
N ASP A 145 -25.93 -7.27 15.62
CA ASP A 145 -26.42 -8.43 14.89
C ASP A 145 -25.42 -8.86 13.81
N GLU A 146 -24.84 -7.90 13.05
CA GLU A 146 -23.78 -8.18 12.06
C GLU A 146 -22.54 -8.83 12.70
N ILE A 147 -22.12 -8.36 13.87
CA ILE A 147 -20.94 -8.90 14.60
C ILE A 147 -21.25 -10.30 15.14
N ILE A 148 -22.43 -10.51 15.71
CA ILE A 148 -22.86 -11.83 16.22
C ILE A 148 -22.87 -12.85 15.09
N ASP A 149 -23.44 -12.51 13.93
CA ASP A 149 -23.48 -13.39 12.76
C ASP A 149 -22.05 -13.71 12.25
N LEU A 150 -21.11 -12.78 12.40
CA LEU A 150 -19.74 -12.90 11.91
C LEU A 150 -18.85 -13.77 12.81
N ILE A 151 -18.91 -13.56 14.13
CA ILE A 151 -17.98 -14.22 15.09
C ILE A 151 -18.66 -15.17 16.07
N GLY A 152 -19.99 -15.17 16.15
CA GLY A 152 -20.74 -16.06 17.03
C GLY A 152 -20.62 -15.74 18.52
N CYS A 153 -20.34 -14.48 18.89
CA CYS A 153 -20.23 -14.05 20.28
C CYS A 153 -21.60 -13.74 20.90
N ASP A 154 -21.66 -13.66 22.24
CA ASP A 154 -22.85 -13.19 22.93
C ASP A 154 -23.00 -11.66 22.78
N ARG A 155 -24.24 -11.18 22.72
CA ARG A 155 -24.56 -9.74 22.56
C ARG A 155 -23.95 -8.89 23.68
N GLU A 156 -23.88 -9.42 24.89
CA GLU A 156 -23.35 -8.75 26.08
C GLU A 156 -21.82 -8.58 26.04
N ASP A 157 -21.13 -9.38 25.19
CA ASP A 157 -19.69 -9.29 24.99
C ASP A 157 -19.27 -8.13 24.11
N ILE A 158 -20.21 -7.52 23.38
CA ILE A 158 -19.95 -6.41 22.46
C ILE A 158 -19.97 -5.10 23.22
N ILE A 159 -18.86 -4.37 23.16
CA ILE A 159 -18.67 -3.11 23.89
C ILE A 159 -19.05 -1.92 22.99
N GLU A 160 -19.98 -1.09 23.45
CA GLU A 160 -20.31 0.16 22.81
C GLU A 160 -19.34 1.26 23.27
N ALA A 161 -18.75 1.98 22.32
CA ALA A 161 -17.74 2.96 22.60
C ALA A 161 -17.82 4.21 21.70
N SER A 162 -17.12 5.25 22.12
CA SER A 162 -16.82 6.41 21.30
C SER A 162 -15.40 6.90 21.61
N GLY A 163 -14.50 6.72 20.67
CA GLY A 163 -13.15 7.28 20.77
C GLY A 163 -13.16 8.80 20.90
N LYS A 164 -14.16 9.49 20.35
CA LYS A 164 -14.30 10.94 20.45
C LYS A 164 -14.68 11.42 21.85
N THR A 165 -15.65 10.77 22.47
CA THR A 165 -16.18 11.20 23.79
C THR A 165 -15.55 10.49 24.97
N GLY A 166 -14.89 9.36 24.75
CA GLY A 166 -14.34 8.49 25.80
C GLY A 166 -15.34 7.49 26.39
N MET A 167 -16.57 7.43 25.87
CA MET A 167 -17.58 6.46 26.30
C MET A 167 -17.09 5.03 26.05
N GLY A 168 -17.26 4.12 27.01
CA GLY A 168 -16.93 2.69 26.90
C GLY A 168 -15.44 2.35 26.94
N VAL A 169 -14.54 3.34 27.03
CA VAL A 169 -13.08 3.10 26.98
C VAL A 169 -12.57 2.34 28.19
N GLU A 170 -13.09 2.63 29.39
CA GLU A 170 -12.78 1.87 30.61
C GLU A 170 -13.25 0.42 30.52
N ASP A 171 -14.41 0.16 29.90
CA ASP A 171 -14.92 -1.20 29.69
C ASP A 171 -14.03 -1.98 28.69
N ILE A 172 -13.49 -1.31 27.68
CA ILE A 172 -12.50 -1.90 26.77
C ILE A 172 -11.23 -2.29 27.53
N LEU A 173 -10.66 -1.38 28.35
CA LEU A 173 -9.45 -1.67 29.12
C LEU A 173 -9.66 -2.82 30.11
N LYS A 174 -10.84 -2.88 30.76
CA LYS A 174 -11.23 -3.96 31.63
C LYS A 174 -11.33 -5.29 30.86
N ALA A 175 -12.00 -5.30 29.71
CA ALA A 175 -12.11 -6.49 28.85
C ALA A 175 -10.75 -6.97 28.36
N VAL A 176 -9.83 -6.07 27.99
CA VAL A 176 -8.45 -6.41 27.63
C VAL A 176 -7.74 -7.17 28.75
N VAL A 177 -7.87 -6.72 29.99
CA VAL A 177 -7.24 -7.39 31.15
C VAL A 177 -7.90 -8.73 31.45
N GLU A 178 -9.24 -8.81 31.42
CA GLU A 178 -10.00 -9.98 31.85
C GLU A 178 -10.09 -11.07 30.78
N ARG A 179 -10.16 -10.72 29.49
CA ARG A 179 -10.41 -11.67 28.38
C ARG A 179 -9.16 -12.07 27.62
N ILE A 180 -8.23 -11.12 27.35
CA ILE A 180 -7.01 -11.46 26.60
C ILE A 180 -6.10 -12.31 27.49
N PRO A 181 -5.66 -13.50 27.00
CA PRO A 181 -4.77 -14.35 27.78
C PRO A 181 -3.38 -13.69 27.96
N ALA A 182 -2.71 -14.06 29.02
CA ALA A 182 -1.31 -13.72 29.19
C ALA A 182 -0.43 -14.39 28.12
N PRO A 183 0.69 -13.80 27.73
CA PRO A 183 1.65 -14.44 26.85
C PRO A 183 2.07 -15.81 27.37
N LYS A 184 2.31 -16.75 26.46
CA LYS A 184 2.81 -18.08 26.78
C LYS A 184 4.28 -18.16 26.38
N GLY A 185 5.09 -18.89 27.18
CA GLY A 185 6.49 -19.12 26.88
C GLY A 185 7.28 -19.52 28.12
N ASP A 186 8.55 -19.81 27.93
CA ASP A 186 9.47 -20.27 28.96
C ASP A 186 10.71 -19.36 29.04
N GLU A 187 10.91 -18.70 30.18
CA GLU A 187 12.07 -17.82 30.42
C GLU A 187 13.41 -18.58 30.45
N GLU A 188 13.39 -19.86 30.79
CA GLU A 188 14.59 -20.71 30.84
C GLU A 188 14.96 -21.32 29.47
N ALA A 189 14.06 -21.22 28.48
CA ALA A 189 14.33 -21.69 27.12
C ALA A 189 15.34 -20.77 26.39
N PRO A 190 15.96 -21.23 25.27
CA PRO A 190 16.72 -20.37 24.39
C PRO A 190 15.90 -19.18 23.89
N LEU A 191 16.57 -18.02 23.78
CA LEU A 191 15.92 -16.79 23.32
C LEU A 191 15.29 -17.00 21.93
N GLN A 192 14.01 -16.67 21.83
CA GLN A 192 13.27 -16.53 20.59
C GLN A 192 12.46 -15.24 20.66
N ALA A 193 12.81 -14.26 19.83
CA ALA A 193 12.08 -13.01 19.73
C ALA A 193 11.74 -12.72 18.26
N LEU A 194 10.46 -12.46 17.98
CA LEU A 194 9.94 -12.16 16.65
C LEU A 194 10.08 -10.68 16.34
N ILE A 195 10.77 -10.32 15.27
CA ILE A 195 10.82 -8.96 14.76
C ILE A 195 9.52 -8.70 13.98
N PHE A 196 8.69 -7.77 14.43
CA PHE A 196 7.45 -7.43 13.75
C PHE A 196 7.52 -6.09 12.98
N ASP A 197 8.46 -5.19 13.33
CA ASP A 197 8.69 -3.94 12.60
C ASP A 197 10.13 -3.44 12.79
N SER A 198 10.55 -2.46 11.97
CA SER A 198 11.84 -1.78 12.14
C SER A 198 11.80 -0.35 11.61
N VAL A 199 12.55 0.55 12.25
CA VAL A 199 12.68 1.96 11.86
C VAL A 199 14.14 2.34 11.79
N PHE A 200 14.53 3.03 10.72
CA PHE A 200 15.87 3.59 10.59
C PHE A 200 15.95 4.96 11.28
N ASN A 201 16.95 5.11 12.12
CA ASN A 201 17.30 6.38 12.74
C ASN A 201 18.72 6.79 12.27
N SER A 202 18.88 8.00 11.76
CA SER A 202 20.15 8.49 11.20
C SER A 202 21.33 8.47 12.19
N PHE A 203 21.04 8.54 13.49
CA PHE A 203 22.07 8.57 14.54
C PHE A 203 22.31 7.20 15.19
N ARG A 204 21.27 6.36 15.29
CA ARG A 204 21.28 5.09 16.01
C ARG A 204 21.33 3.84 15.11
N GLY A 205 21.14 4.04 13.80
CA GLY A 205 20.97 2.94 12.84
C GLY A 205 19.55 2.36 12.89
N ILE A 206 19.41 1.07 12.60
CA ILE A 206 18.12 0.40 12.62
C ILE A 206 17.73 0.07 14.06
N ILE A 207 16.49 0.44 14.41
CA ILE A 207 15.81 0.06 15.64
C ILE A 207 14.83 -1.04 15.26
N ALA A 208 15.06 -2.28 15.68
CA ALA A 208 14.14 -3.37 15.42
C ALA A 208 13.19 -3.55 16.60
N TYR A 209 11.90 -3.63 16.30
CA TYR A 209 10.83 -3.87 17.27
C TYR A 209 10.50 -5.36 17.28
N PHE A 210 10.43 -5.94 18.47
CA PHE A 210 10.25 -7.37 18.64
C PHE A 210 9.38 -7.72 19.83
N LYS A 211 8.85 -8.95 19.82
CA LYS A 211 8.22 -9.61 20.96
C LYS A 211 9.02 -10.83 21.36
N ILE A 212 9.31 -10.99 22.65
CA ILE A 212 9.97 -12.18 23.18
C ILE A 212 8.93 -13.28 23.40
N THR A 213 9.10 -14.39 22.68
CA THR A 213 8.27 -15.58 22.85
C THR A 213 8.86 -16.53 23.90
N ASN A 214 10.18 -16.71 23.91
CA ASN A 214 10.89 -17.52 24.89
C ASN A 214 12.21 -16.86 25.29
N GLY A 215 12.67 -17.15 26.50
CA GLY A 215 13.96 -16.72 27.01
C GLY A 215 13.97 -15.28 27.54
N VAL A 216 15.16 -14.77 27.78
CA VAL A 216 15.44 -13.44 28.32
C VAL A 216 16.52 -12.79 27.49
N LEU A 217 16.36 -11.52 27.15
CA LEU A 217 17.36 -10.70 26.44
C LEU A 217 17.91 -9.65 27.40
N ARG A 218 19.24 -9.52 27.48
CA ARG A 218 19.93 -8.51 28.30
C ARG A 218 20.73 -7.56 27.43
N LYS A 219 20.87 -6.34 27.92
CA LYS A 219 21.79 -5.37 27.30
C LYS A 219 23.21 -5.94 27.27
N GLY A 220 23.84 -5.88 26.08
CA GLY A 220 25.18 -6.40 25.83
C GLY A 220 25.23 -7.87 25.44
N ASP A 221 24.10 -8.57 25.36
CA ASP A 221 24.04 -9.93 24.85
C ASP A 221 24.45 -9.98 23.37
N LYS A 222 25.12 -11.06 23.00
CA LYS A 222 25.45 -11.36 21.60
C LYS A 222 24.29 -12.13 20.97
N VAL A 223 23.66 -11.52 20.00
CA VAL A 223 22.48 -12.04 19.33
C VAL A 223 22.75 -12.36 17.87
N LYS A 224 21.99 -13.30 17.34
CA LYS A 224 21.98 -13.69 15.95
C LYS A 224 20.57 -13.58 15.39
N PHE A 225 20.45 -13.04 14.21
CA PHE A 225 19.21 -13.06 13.43
C PHE A 225 19.17 -14.38 12.65
N PHE A 226 18.17 -15.18 12.92
CA PHE A 226 18.13 -16.59 12.53
C PHE A 226 18.16 -16.79 11.00
N ASN A 227 17.30 -16.07 10.25
CA ASN A 227 17.18 -16.22 8.80
C ASN A 227 18.31 -15.52 8.04
N THR A 228 18.71 -14.32 8.46
CA THR A 228 19.81 -13.60 7.81
C THR A 228 21.20 -14.13 8.23
N GLY A 229 21.28 -14.86 9.33
CA GLY A 229 22.51 -15.42 9.87
C GLY A 229 23.49 -14.37 10.43
N LYS A 230 23.11 -13.10 10.50
CA LYS A 230 23.94 -11.98 10.96
C LYS A 230 24.01 -11.93 12.48
N GLU A 231 25.17 -11.53 13.00
CA GLU A 231 25.47 -11.50 14.44
C GLU A 231 25.74 -10.06 14.87
N TYR A 232 25.19 -9.68 16.03
CA TYR A 232 25.30 -8.33 16.58
C TYR A 232 25.37 -8.35 18.09
N ASP A 233 25.80 -7.23 18.67
CA ASP A 233 25.68 -6.96 20.10
C ASP A 233 24.38 -6.19 20.36
N ALA A 234 23.67 -6.53 21.43
CA ALA A 234 22.48 -5.79 21.88
C ALA A 234 22.94 -4.53 22.65
N ASP A 235 23.38 -3.49 21.90
CA ASP A 235 23.96 -2.28 22.50
C ASP A 235 22.96 -1.55 23.41
N GLU A 236 21.70 -1.48 22.99
CA GLU A 236 20.59 -0.96 23.77
C GLU A 236 19.35 -1.80 23.52
N ILE A 237 18.64 -2.10 24.61
CA ILE A 237 17.30 -2.72 24.58
C ILE A 237 16.36 -1.92 25.46
N GLY A 238 15.07 -1.99 25.20
CA GLY A 238 14.07 -1.28 26.00
C GLY A 238 12.65 -1.48 25.51
N VAL A 239 11.74 -0.74 26.10
CA VAL A 239 10.32 -0.74 25.76
C VAL A 239 9.92 0.59 25.13
N LEU A 240 8.88 0.56 24.31
CA LEU A 240 8.31 1.75 23.70
C LEU A 240 7.20 2.28 24.61
N LYS A 241 7.42 3.48 25.11
CA LYS A 241 6.36 4.36 25.63
C LYS A 241 6.11 5.43 24.56
N MET A 242 5.90 6.68 24.94
CA MET A 242 5.94 7.76 23.93
C MET A 242 7.33 7.93 23.32
N ASP A 243 8.37 7.66 24.12
CA ASP A 243 9.77 7.63 23.72
C ASP A 243 10.38 6.26 24.03
N LEU A 244 11.54 5.99 23.42
CA LEU A 244 12.34 4.82 23.71
C LEU A 244 12.77 4.83 25.19
N SER A 245 12.37 3.82 25.96
CA SER A 245 12.68 3.68 27.38
C SER A 245 13.68 2.51 27.59
N PRO A 246 14.98 2.78 27.74
CA PRO A 246 16.00 1.75 27.89
C PRO A 246 15.76 0.86 29.11
N ARG A 247 16.08 -0.44 28.97
CA ARG A 247 15.99 -1.46 30.03
C ARG A 247 17.29 -2.24 30.10
N GLN A 248 17.54 -2.92 31.23
CA GLN A 248 18.68 -3.79 31.40
C GLN A 248 18.38 -5.22 30.90
N GLU A 249 17.12 -5.64 31.04
CA GLU A 249 16.63 -6.92 30.55
C GLU A 249 15.18 -6.83 30.08
N LEU A 250 14.82 -7.69 29.15
CA LEU A 250 13.46 -7.97 28.67
C LEU A 250 13.21 -9.47 28.75
N ARG A 251 12.00 -9.87 29.12
CA ARG A 251 11.62 -11.25 29.42
C ARG A 251 10.56 -11.78 28.47
N THR A 252 10.32 -13.06 28.53
CA THR A 252 9.22 -13.71 27.82
C THR A 252 7.91 -12.94 27.99
N GLY A 253 7.26 -12.64 26.87
CA GLY A 253 6.02 -11.85 26.79
C GLY A 253 6.23 -10.35 26.59
N ASP A 254 7.42 -9.82 26.83
CA ASP A 254 7.70 -8.39 26.61
C ASP A 254 7.73 -8.03 25.13
N VAL A 255 7.15 -6.87 24.83
CA VAL A 255 7.30 -6.16 23.54
C VAL A 255 8.31 -5.04 23.73
N GLY A 256 9.34 -5.02 22.90
CA GLY A 256 10.44 -4.08 23.07
C GLY A 256 11.17 -3.75 21.78
N TYR A 257 12.28 -3.06 21.93
CA TYR A 257 13.18 -2.72 20.83
C TYR A 257 14.62 -3.12 21.12
N ILE A 258 15.40 -3.30 20.05
CA ILE A 258 16.85 -3.49 20.08
C ILE A 258 17.53 -2.52 19.12
N ILE A 259 18.65 -1.95 19.58
CA ILE A 259 19.58 -1.15 18.78
C ILE A 259 20.92 -1.86 18.81
N SER A 260 21.46 -2.14 17.62
CA SER A 260 22.68 -2.92 17.43
C SER A 260 23.60 -2.29 16.39
N GLY A 261 23.48 -0.97 16.16
CA GLY A 261 24.34 -0.24 15.21
C GLY A 261 24.21 -0.68 13.74
N ILE A 262 23.14 -1.38 13.37
CA ILE A 262 22.91 -1.90 12.02
C ILE A 262 22.58 -0.73 11.07
N LYS A 263 23.26 -0.68 9.92
CA LYS A 263 23.14 0.45 8.98
C LYS A 263 22.35 0.10 7.70
N THR A 264 22.12 -1.16 7.43
CA THR A 264 21.49 -1.67 6.20
C THR A 264 20.23 -2.45 6.50
N SER A 265 19.10 -2.09 5.90
CA SER A 265 17.80 -2.76 6.08
C SER A 265 17.83 -4.24 5.64
N ARG A 266 18.68 -4.58 4.70
CA ARG A 266 18.85 -5.97 4.23
C ARG A 266 19.33 -6.94 5.30
N GLU A 267 19.91 -6.42 6.39
CA GLU A 267 20.44 -7.22 7.51
C GLU A 267 19.39 -7.46 8.59
N VAL A 268 18.33 -6.65 8.63
CA VAL A 268 17.19 -6.83 9.55
C VAL A 268 15.94 -7.04 8.71
N LYS A 269 15.50 -8.27 8.62
CA LYS A 269 14.23 -8.58 7.94
C LYS A 269 13.13 -8.68 8.98
N VAL A 270 12.03 -7.95 8.74
CA VAL A 270 10.81 -8.07 9.55
C VAL A 270 10.27 -9.49 9.38
N GLY A 271 9.83 -10.13 10.47
CA GLY A 271 9.49 -11.56 10.52
C GLY A 271 10.67 -12.47 10.88
N ASP A 272 11.90 -11.95 10.98
CA ASP A 272 13.05 -12.76 11.44
C ASP A 272 13.01 -13.01 12.95
N THR A 273 13.75 -14.00 13.41
CA THR A 273 13.83 -14.41 14.81
C THR A 273 15.19 -14.01 15.38
N ILE A 274 15.18 -13.29 16.50
CA ILE A 274 16.39 -13.00 17.28
C ILE A 274 16.64 -14.16 18.25
N THR A 275 17.88 -14.64 18.30
CA THR A 275 18.34 -15.67 19.25
C THR A 275 19.73 -15.34 19.78
N HIS A 276 20.17 -15.98 20.88
CA HIS A 276 21.53 -15.85 21.37
C HIS A 276 22.51 -16.63 20.52
N ILE A 277 23.74 -16.13 20.35
CA ILE A 277 24.83 -16.85 19.68
C ILE A 277 25.27 -18.04 20.53
N ALA A 278 25.41 -17.86 21.84
CA ALA A 278 25.89 -18.88 22.75
C ALA A 278 24.92 -20.05 22.96
N ARG A 279 23.60 -19.77 22.86
CA ARG A 279 22.53 -20.76 23.05
C ARG A 279 21.42 -20.49 22.03
N PRO A 280 21.64 -20.82 20.75
CA PRO A 280 20.67 -20.55 19.70
C PRO A 280 19.44 -21.42 19.84
N CYS A 281 18.29 -20.89 19.41
CA CYS A 281 17.05 -21.66 19.30
C CYS A 281 17.16 -22.70 18.17
N SER A 282 16.38 -23.76 18.28
CA SER A 282 16.37 -24.86 17.31
C SER A 282 15.66 -24.54 16.00
N SER A 283 14.71 -23.61 16.04
CA SER A 283 13.88 -23.19 14.88
C SER A 283 13.56 -21.71 14.97
N ALA A 284 13.36 -21.07 13.81
CA ALA A 284 12.77 -19.75 13.75
C ALA A 284 11.29 -19.81 14.18
N ILE A 285 10.76 -18.67 14.62
CA ILE A 285 9.31 -18.49 14.80
C ILE A 285 8.66 -18.55 13.41
N SER A 286 7.58 -19.30 13.27
CA SER A 286 6.83 -19.43 12.01
C SER A 286 6.22 -18.09 11.60
N GLY A 287 6.10 -17.85 10.28
CA GLY A 287 5.46 -16.65 9.74
C GLY A 287 6.42 -15.70 9.02
N PHE A 288 7.69 -16.11 8.80
CA PHE A 288 8.57 -15.37 7.92
C PHE A 288 8.19 -15.63 6.46
N GLU A 289 7.60 -14.63 5.82
CA GLU A 289 7.36 -14.61 4.37
C GLU A 289 8.05 -13.39 3.76
N GLU A 290 8.65 -13.56 2.62
CA GLU A 290 9.23 -12.44 1.88
C GLU A 290 8.13 -11.73 1.11
N VAL A 291 7.97 -10.44 1.36
CA VAL A 291 6.98 -9.62 0.66
C VAL A 291 7.36 -9.46 -0.79
N LYS A 292 6.47 -9.83 -1.69
CA LYS A 292 6.66 -9.63 -3.13
C LYS A 292 5.84 -8.42 -3.59
N PRO A 293 6.47 -7.46 -4.28
CA PRO A 293 5.74 -6.38 -4.90
C PRO A 293 4.71 -6.89 -5.90
N MET A 294 3.56 -6.24 -5.96
CA MET A 294 2.47 -6.58 -6.87
C MET A 294 2.32 -5.56 -8.00
N VAL A 295 2.73 -4.32 -7.75
CA VAL A 295 2.62 -3.19 -8.69
C VAL A 295 4.01 -2.62 -8.95
N PHE A 296 4.31 -2.34 -10.21
CA PHE A 296 5.60 -1.82 -10.64
C PHE A 296 5.44 -0.54 -11.45
N ALA A 297 6.23 0.49 -11.13
CA ALA A 297 6.29 1.72 -11.91
C ALA A 297 7.74 2.20 -12.04
N GLY A 298 8.04 2.86 -13.15
CA GLY A 298 9.28 3.60 -13.31
C GLY A 298 9.18 4.93 -12.55
N VAL A 299 10.19 5.28 -11.77
CA VAL A 299 10.32 6.53 -11.03
C VAL A 299 11.54 7.28 -11.55
N TYR A 300 11.33 8.48 -12.09
CA TYR A 300 12.36 9.26 -12.75
C TYR A 300 12.44 10.65 -12.10
N PRO A 301 13.64 11.23 -11.94
CA PRO A 301 13.76 12.60 -11.47
C PRO A 301 13.29 13.56 -12.58
N ILE A 302 12.84 14.75 -12.20
CA ILE A 302 12.47 15.79 -13.19
C ILE A 302 13.70 16.29 -13.93
N GLU A 303 14.77 16.57 -13.19
CA GLU A 303 16.05 16.98 -13.75
C GLU A 303 17.02 15.78 -13.77
N ALA A 304 17.69 15.57 -14.89
CA ALA A 304 18.60 14.42 -15.06
C ALA A 304 19.77 14.41 -14.06
N GLU A 305 20.14 15.58 -13.54
CA GLU A 305 21.21 15.77 -12.56
C GLU A 305 20.85 15.21 -11.19
N ASP A 306 19.55 15.09 -10.86
CA ASP A 306 19.04 14.61 -9.57
C ASP A 306 19.00 13.07 -9.47
N TYR A 307 19.54 12.33 -10.44
CA TYR A 307 19.50 10.85 -10.45
C TYR A 307 20.14 10.23 -9.21
N GLU A 308 21.32 10.72 -8.81
CA GLU A 308 22.02 10.17 -7.61
C GLU A 308 21.31 10.58 -6.31
N ASP A 309 20.69 11.75 -6.25
CA ASP A 309 19.90 12.20 -5.11
C ASP A 309 18.61 11.40 -4.98
N LEU A 310 17.96 11.07 -6.10
CA LEU A 310 16.81 10.15 -6.13
C LEU A 310 17.21 8.76 -5.63
N ARG A 311 18.38 8.25 -6.07
CA ARG A 311 18.89 6.97 -5.60
C ARG A 311 19.08 6.97 -4.08
N ALA A 312 19.76 7.98 -3.55
CA ALA A 312 20.00 8.12 -2.12
C ALA A 312 18.69 8.24 -1.32
N SER A 313 17.68 8.92 -1.88
CA SER A 313 16.36 9.06 -1.28
C SER A 313 15.60 7.73 -1.25
N LEU A 314 15.61 6.98 -2.35
CA LEU A 314 15.02 5.64 -2.41
C LEU A 314 15.71 4.65 -1.47
N GLU A 315 17.04 4.69 -1.36
CA GLU A 315 17.80 3.88 -0.39
C GLU A 315 17.39 4.20 1.06
N LYS A 316 17.23 5.47 1.40
CA LYS A 316 16.74 5.90 2.73
C LYS A 316 15.28 5.48 2.99
N LEU A 317 14.41 5.61 2.00
CA LEU A 317 13.03 5.12 2.12
C LEU A 317 12.98 3.61 2.34
N GLN A 318 13.78 2.83 1.61
CA GLN A 318 13.87 1.38 1.75
C GLN A 318 14.36 0.94 3.14
N LEU A 319 15.14 1.79 3.84
CA LEU A 319 15.53 1.51 5.22
C LEU A 319 14.33 1.50 6.18
N ASN A 320 13.31 2.28 5.87
CA ASN A 320 12.08 2.40 6.66
C ASN A 320 10.91 1.58 6.08
N ASP A 321 11.05 1.05 4.88
CA ASP A 321 10.02 0.36 4.15
C ASP A 321 10.62 -0.85 3.41
N ALA A 322 10.63 -1.99 4.08
CA ALA A 322 11.22 -3.22 3.57
C ALA A 322 10.47 -3.78 2.33
N SER A 323 9.26 -3.34 2.08
CA SER A 323 8.43 -3.75 0.95
C SER A 323 8.79 -3.03 -0.36
N LEU A 324 9.39 -1.83 -0.26
CA LEU A 324 9.85 -1.07 -1.42
C LEU A 324 11.07 -1.75 -2.04
N THR A 325 10.96 -2.13 -3.31
CA THR A 325 12.09 -2.62 -4.10
C THR A 325 12.37 -1.66 -5.25
N PHE A 326 13.64 -1.49 -5.63
CA PHE A 326 13.99 -0.70 -6.79
C PHE A 326 15.24 -1.22 -7.49
N THR A 327 15.26 -1.07 -8.81
CA THR A 327 16.39 -1.41 -9.68
C THR A 327 16.61 -0.28 -10.69
N PRO A 328 17.86 0.00 -11.08
CA PRO A 328 18.14 1.00 -12.11
C PRO A 328 17.40 0.68 -13.41
N GLU A 329 16.83 1.71 -14.02
CA GLU A 329 16.14 1.62 -15.30
C GLU A 329 16.49 2.85 -16.15
N SER A 330 16.40 2.71 -17.47
CA SER A 330 16.53 3.82 -18.42
C SER A 330 15.36 3.85 -19.37
N SER A 331 14.87 5.05 -19.64
CA SER A 331 13.82 5.35 -20.60
C SER A 331 14.36 6.24 -21.71
N ALA A 332 14.03 5.94 -22.95
CA ALA A 332 14.41 6.81 -24.06
C ALA A 332 13.78 8.21 -23.97
N ALA A 333 12.61 8.32 -23.31
CA ALA A 333 11.88 9.57 -23.13
C ALA A 333 12.26 10.33 -21.85
N LEU A 334 12.55 9.62 -20.73
CA LEU A 334 12.73 10.21 -19.40
C LEU A 334 14.18 10.13 -18.89
N GLY A 335 15.08 9.45 -19.61
CA GLY A 335 16.48 9.27 -19.18
C GLY A 335 16.66 8.17 -18.13
N PHE A 336 17.57 8.41 -17.17
CA PHE A 336 17.87 7.43 -16.12
C PHE A 336 16.91 7.59 -14.93
N GLY A 337 16.48 6.47 -14.38
CA GLY A 337 15.58 6.39 -13.23
C GLY A 337 15.62 5.00 -12.60
N PHE A 338 14.54 4.64 -11.91
CA PHE A 338 14.46 3.37 -11.20
C PHE A 338 13.11 2.70 -11.48
N ARG A 339 13.14 1.39 -11.73
CA ARG A 339 11.95 0.53 -11.68
C ARG A 339 11.69 0.19 -10.23
N CYS A 340 10.61 0.73 -9.67
CA CYS A 340 10.20 0.49 -8.30
C CYS A 340 9.07 -0.53 -8.25
N GLY A 341 9.10 -1.40 -7.24
CA GLY A 341 8.05 -2.34 -6.92
C GLY A 341 7.35 -1.94 -5.62
N PHE A 342 6.03 -2.00 -5.63
CA PHE A 342 5.13 -1.55 -4.57
C PHE A 342 4.12 -2.64 -4.21
N LEU A 343 3.57 -2.59 -3.00
CA LEU A 343 2.51 -3.50 -2.55
C LEU A 343 1.20 -3.27 -3.31
N GLY A 344 0.89 -2.00 -3.59
CA GLY A 344 -0.30 -1.57 -4.30
C GLY A 344 -0.21 -0.10 -4.73
N LEU A 345 -1.31 0.47 -5.20
CA LEU A 345 -1.36 1.86 -5.65
C LEU A 345 -1.19 2.86 -4.51
N LEU A 346 -1.87 2.63 -3.39
CA LEU A 346 -1.76 3.52 -2.24
C LEU A 346 -0.32 3.57 -1.73
N HIS A 347 0.35 2.42 -1.70
CA HIS A 347 1.77 2.35 -1.33
C HIS A 347 2.63 3.19 -2.31
N MET A 348 2.39 3.09 -3.63
CA MET A 348 3.08 3.89 -4.64
C MET A 348 2.87 5.39 -4.42
N GLU A 349 1.63 5.83 -4.16
CA GLU A 349 1.31 7.23 -3.89
C GLU A 349 2.00 7.73 -2.62
N ILE A 350 2.01 6.93 -1.56
CA ILE A 350 2.67 7.27 -0.29
C ILE A 350 4.19 7.44 -0.51
N VAL A 351 4.82 6.51 -1.23
CA VAL A 351 6.26 6.62 -1.55
C VAL A 351 6.55 7.88 -2.36
N GLN A 352 5.71 8.20 -3.34
CA GLN A 352 5.85 9.41 -4.15
C GLN A 352 5.72 10.69 -3.30
N GLU A 353 4.70 10.77 -2.42
CA GLU A 353 4.53 11.93 -1.53
C GLU A 353 5.66 12.04 -0.50
N ARG A 354 6.18 10.92 -0.01
CA ARG A 354 7.34 10.92 0.89
C ARG A 354 8.62 11.40 0.21
N LEU A 355 8.85 11.01 -1.06
CA LEU A 355 9.95 11.55 -1.86
C LEU A 355 9.88 13.08 -1.97
N ASP A 356 8.69 13.60 -2.24
CA ASP A 356 8.47 15.05 -2.36
C ASP A 356 8.63 15.77 -1.01
N ARG A 357 7.99 15.30 0.07
CA ARG A 357 7.94 16.00 1.36
C ARG A 357 9.19 15.79 2.24
N GLU A 358 9.72 14.57 2.30
CA GLU A 358 10.84 14.24 3.19
C GLU A 358 12.20 14.53 2.56
N PHE A 359 12.28 14.47 1.21
CA PHE A 359 13.55 14.59 0.48
C PHE A 359 13.58 15.74 -0.53
N ASP A 360 12.49 16.53 -0.64
CA ASP A 360 12.35 17.60 -1.65
C ASP A 360 12.61 17.10 -3.09
N MET A 361 12.21 15.85 -3.34
CA MET A 361 12.48 15.11 -4.58
C MET A 361 11.19 14.93 -5.38
N SER A 362 10.92 15.84 -6.29
CA SER A 362 9.80 15.72 -7.23
C SER A 362 10.13 14.73 -8.34
N VAL A 363 9.24 13.75 -8.56
CA VAL A 363 9.48 12.64 -9.50
C VAL A 363 8.38 12.51 -10.55
N ILE A 364 8.73 11.89 -11.68
CA ILE A 364 7.79 11.45 -12.70
C ILE A 364 7.62 9.93 -12.53
N THR A 365 6.37 9.49 -12.35
CA THR A 365 6.03 8.07 -12.32
C THR A 365 5.42 7.63 -13.65
N THR A 366 5.82 6.46 -14.14
CA THR A 366 5.21 5.85 -15.33
C THR A 366 3.88 5.18 -14.96
N VAL A 367 3.13 4.77 -15.98
CA VAL A 367 1.91 3.96 -15.77
C VAL A 367 2.25 2.71 -14.95
N PRO A 368 1.56 2.46 -13.83
CA PRO A 368 1.80 1.26 -13.04
C PRO A 368 1.42 0.01 -13.83
N ASN A 369 2.23 -1.01 -13.69
CA ASN A 369 2.04 -2.32 -14.29
C ASN A 369 2.14 -3.40 -13.22
N VAL A 370 1.59 -4.56 -13.52
CA VAL A 370 1.74 -5.77 -12.69
C VAL A 370 2.86 -6.65 -13.25
N SER A 371 3.23 -7.68 -12.50
CA SER A 371 4.17 -8.72 -12.98
C SER A 371 3.46 -9.67 -13.94
N TYR A 372 4.05 -9.93 -15.10
CA TYR A 372 3.55 -10.88 -16.10
C TYR A 372 4.55 -12.01 -16.29
N MET A 373 4.06 -13.23 -16.40
CA MET A 373 4.87 -14.38 -16.77
C MET A 373 4.76 -14.63 -18.28
N VAL A 374 5.85 -14.45 -18.98
CA VAL A 374 5.92 -14.62 -20.45
C VAL A 374 6.63 -15.93 -20.76
N TYR A 375 5.92 -16.82 -21.40
CA TYR A 375 6.42 -18.12 -21.84
C TYR A 375 6.84 -18.03 -23.30
N ASP A 376 8.06 -18.44 -23.60
CA ASP A 376 8.51 -18.53 -24.97
C ASP A 376 8.19 -19.91 -25.57
N LYS A 377 8.37 -20.06 -26.90
CA LYS A 377 8.14 -21.30 -27.62
C LYS A 377 9.12 -22.43 -27.27
N GLN A 378 10.16 -22.12 -26.48
CA GLN A 378 11.15 -23.10 -26.02
C GLN A 378 10.82 -23.58 -24.59
N GLY A 379 9.81 -22.97 -23.93
CA GLY A 379 9.37 -23.29 -22.60
C GLY A 379 10.15 -22.52 -21.51
N GLU A 380 10.95 -21.52 -21.87
CA GLU A 380 11.56 -20.61 -20.90
C GLU A 380 10.52 -19.60 -20.40
N VAL A 381 10.58 -19.30 -19.10
CA VAL A 381 9.68 -18.36 -18.44
C VAL A 381 10.45 -17.10 -18.07
N LYS A 382 9.96 -15.96 -18.52
CA LYS A 382 10.51 -14.66 -18.19
C LYS A 382 9.46 -13.83 -17.44
N GLU A 383 9.81 -13.37 -16.26
CA GLU A 383 9.01 -12.39 -15.52
C GLU A 383 9.24 -11.00 -16.10
N VAL A 384 8.16 -10.29 -16.45
CA VAL A 384 8.19 -8.99 -17.11
C VAL A 384 7.35 -7.99 -16.30
N HIS A 385 8.00 -6.94 -15.79
CA HIS A 385 7.35 -5.85 -15.05
C HIS A 385 7.22 -4.56 -15.87
N ASN A 386 7.90 -4.50 -17.02
CA ASN A 386 7.94 -3.33 -17.88
C ASN A 386 7.57 -3.72 -19.32
N PRO A 387 6.60 -3.02 -19.96
CA PRO A 387 6.27 -3.24 -21.36
C PRO A 387 7.46 -3.19 -22.31
N GLY A 388 8.50 -2.39 -21.99
CA GLY A 388 9.77 -2.32 -22.74
C GLY A 388 10.59 -3.60 -22.68
N GLY A 389 10.41 -4.43 -21.66
CA GLY A 389 11.10 -5.73 -21.48
C GLY A 389 10.42 -6.91 -22.17
N MET A 390 9.30 -6.68 -22.88
CA MET A 390 8.58 -7.74 -23.61
C MET A 390 9.45 -8.29 -24.74
N PRO A 391 9.55 -9.63 -24.87
CA PRO A 391 10.16 -10.28 -26.03
C PRO A 391 9.41 -9.95 -27.32
N ASP A 392 10.05 -10.26 -28.48
CA ASP A 392 9.37 -10.17 -29.77
C ASP A 392 8.11 -11.05 -29.76
N PRO A 393 6.94 -10.53 -30.18
CA PRO A 393 5.68 -11.30 -30.21
C PRO A 393 5.76 -12.64 -30.94
N THR A 394 6.68 -12.78 -31.90
CA THR A 394 6.88 -14.02 -32.66
C THR A 394 7.52 -15.15 -31.84
N LEU A 395 8.23 -14.81 -30.76
CA LEU A 395 8.88 -15.73 -29.84
C LEU A 395 7.98 -16.19 -28.69
N ILE A 396 6.92 -15.43 -28.42
CA ILE A 396 5.99 -15.68 -27.29
C ILE A 396 5.06 -16.84 -27.66
N ASP A 397 4.92 -17.80 -26.75
CA ASP A 397 3.90 -18.84 -26.80
C ASP A 397 2.60 -18.34 -26.15
N HIS A 398 2.68 -17.98 -24.87
CA HIS A 398 1.56 -17.37 -24.15
C HIS A 398 2.06 -16.46 -23.03
N ILE A 399 1.14 -15.66 -22.50
CA ILE A 399 1.39 -14.74 -21.39
C ILE A 399 0.39 -15.06 -20.28
N GLU A 400 0.87 -15.12 -19.06
CA GLU A 400 0.04 -15.21 -17.88
C GLU A 400 0.05 -13.89 -17.10
N GLU A 401 -1.13 -13.49 -16.63
CA GLU A 401 -1.32 -12.33 -15.78
C GLU A 401 -1.76 -12.73 -14.37
N PRO A 402 -1.41 -11.95 -13.33
CA PRO A 402 -1.82 -12.22 -11.96
C PRO A 402 -3.32 -11.95 -11.79
N TYR A 403 -3.99 -12.87 -11.10
CA TYR A 403 -5.38 -12.77 -10.69
C TYR A 403 -5.48 -12.60 -9.18
N ILE A 404 -6.61 -12.02 -8.75
CA ILE A 404 -6.96 -11.85 -7.35
C ILE A 404 -8.36 -12.39 -7.07
N ASN A 405 -8.55 -12.91 -5.87
CA ASN A 405 -9.87 -13.13 -5.27
C ASN A 405 -10.27 -11.84 -4.56
N ALA A 406 -11.24 -11.14 -5.12
CA ALA A 406 -11.77 -9.90 -4.61
C ALA A 406 -13.06 -10.15 -3.82
N SER A 407 -13.18 -9.54 -2.64
CA SER A 407 -14.40 -9.46 -1.83
C SER A 407 -14.90 -8.02 -1.81
N ILE A 408 -16.16 -7.83 -2.18
CA ILE A 408 -16.82 -6.53 -2.21
C ILE A 408 -18.04 -6.61 -1.31
N ILE A 409 -18.01 -5.91 -0.18
CA ILE A 409 -19.17 -5.81 0.71
C ILE A 409 -19.90 -4.52 0.43
N THR A 410 -21.19 -4.62 0.18
CA THR A 410 -22.02 -3.48 -0.20
C THR A 410 -23.49 -3.68 0.22
N ARG A 411 -24.33 -2.64 0.02
CA ARG A 411 -25.79 -2.77 0.15
C ARG A 411 -26.39 -3.39 -1.10
N ALA A 412 -27.50 -4.12 -0.94
CA ALA A 412 -28.19 -4.84 -2.02
C ALA A 412 -28.54 -3.95 -3.22
N GLU A 413 -28.84 -2.66 -3.00
CA GLU A 413 -29.18 -1.70 -4.06
C GLU A 413 -28.03 -1.43 -5.05
N TYR A 414 -26.77 -1.67 -4.67
CA TYR A 414 -25.59 -1.44 -5.51
C TYR A 414 -25.05 -2.69 -6.20
N ILE A 415 -25.68 -3.86 -6.00
CA ILE A 415 -25.25 -5.12 -6.63
C ILE A 415 -25.14 -4.99 -8.16
N GLY A 416 -26.20 -4.50 -8.80
CA GLY A 416 -26.25 -4.37 -10.27
C GLY A 416 -25.12 -3.53 -10.86
N PRO A 417 -24.93 -2.28 -10.41
CA PRO A 417 -23.81 -1.43 -10.84
C PRO A 417 -22.42 -2.06 -10.58
N ILE A 418 -22.21 -2.69 -9.43
CA ILE A 418 -20.96 -3.35 -9.08
C ILE A 418 -20.68 -4.56 -9.96
N MET A 419 -21.70 -5.40 -10.19
CA MET A 419 -21.62 -6.53 -11.12
C MET A 419 -21.20 -6.05 -12.52
N THR A 420 -21.81 -4.97 -13.02
CA THR A 420 -21.47 -4.39 -14.32
C THR A 420 -20.03 -3.90 -14.36
N LEU A 421 -19.55 -3.22 -13.30
CA LEU A 421 -18.16 -2.78 -13.19
C LEU A 421 -17.20 -3.97 -13.22
N CYS A 422 -17.40 -4.97 -12.36
CA CYS A 422 -16.52 -6.14 -12.28
C CYS A 422 -16.47 -6.94 -13.59
N LEU A 423 -17.62 -7.15 -14.23
CA LEU A 423 -17.69 -7.81 -15.53
C LEU A 423 -16.99 -7.01 -16.64
N SER A 424 -17.08 -5.67 -16.62
CA SER A 424 -16.34 -4.82 -17.56
C SER A 424 -14.82 -4.90 -17.40
N LYS A 425 -14.37 -5.28 -16.21
CA LYS A 425 -12.96 -5.51 -15.85
C LYS A 425 -12.56 -6.99 -15.98
N ARG A 426 -13.25 -7.76 -16.82
CA ARG A 426 -13.01 -9.18 -17.09
C ARG A 426 -13.14 -10.08 -15.84
N GLY A 427 -13.92 -9.64 -14.85
CA GLY A 427 -14.13 -10.38 -13.62
C GLY A 427 -15.06 -11.58 -13.82
N GLU A 428 -14.76 -12.66 -13.11
CA GLU A 428 -15.59 -13.86 -13.00
C GLU A 428 -16.26 -13.87 -11.63
N LEU A 429 -17.61 -13.92 -11.59
CA LEU A 429 -18.33 -14.02 -10.32
C LEU A 429 -18.09 -15.41 -9.71
N LEU A 430 -17.55 -15.44 -8.50
CA LEU A 430 -17.34 -16.67 -7.74
C LEU A 430 -18.53 -16.98 -6.82
N ARG A 431 -18.97 -15.97 -6.05
CA ARG A 431 -20.00 -16.13 -5.03
C ARG A 431 -20.69 -14.81 -4.72
N GLN A 432 -21.96 -14.90 -4.33
CA GLN A 432 -22.74 -13.79 -3.82
C GLN A 432 -23.51 -14.26 -2.61
N GLU A 433 -23.32 -13.63 -1.46
CA GLU A 433 -23.98 -14.01 -0.21
C GLU A 433 -24.50 -12.80 0.53
N PHE A 434 -25.70 -12.93 1.09
CA PHE A 434 -26.24 -11.97 2.03
C PHE A 434 -25.65 -12.25 3.41
N ILE A 435 -24.99 -11.26 4.01
CA ILE A 435 -24.39 -11.37 5.34
C ILE A 435 -25.50 -11.16 6.36
N THR A 436 -26.08 -9.97 6.43
CA THR A 436 -27.15 -9.62 7.36
C THR A 436 -28.00 -8.50 6.77
N GLY A 437 -29.32 -8.56 6.90
CA GLY A 437 -30.25 -7.51 6.47
C GLY A 437 -30.09 -7.15 5.02
N ASN A 438 -29.54 -5.97 4.72
CA ASN A 438 -29.40 -5.43 3.37
C ASN A 438 -27.95 -5.46 2.84
N ARG A 439 -27.03 -6.20 3.50
CA ARG A 439 -25.61 -6.30 3.10
C ARG A 439 -25.32 -7.59 2.36
N VAL A 440 -24.46 -7.46 1.35
CA VAL A 440 -24.05 -8.56 0.45
C VAL A 440 -22.54 -8.58 0.30
N ASP A 441 -21.93 -9.76 0.47
CA ASP A 441 -20.56 -10.06 0.04
C ASP A 441 -20.60 -10.60 -1.38
N ILE A 442 -19.93 -9.93 -2.29
CA ILE A 442 -19.83 -10.33 -3.69
C ILE A 442 -18.36 -10.66 -3.96
N ARG A 443 -18.10 -11.92 -4.29
CA ARG A 443 -16.74 -12.40 -4.57
C ARG A 443 -16.50 -12.57 -6.04
N PHE A 444 -15.42 -11.96 -6.51
CA PHE A 444 -14.98 -12.02 -7.89
C PHE A 444 -13.54 -12.52 -7.99
N LEU A 445 -13.28 -13.21 -9.08
CA LEU A 445 -11.94 -13.43 -9.55
C LEU A 445 -11.64 -12.36 -10.62
N LEU A 446 -10.66 -11.49 -10.36
CA LEU A 446 -10.33 -10.34 -11.21
C LEU A 446 -8.86 -10.36 -11.62
N PRO A 447 -8.53 -9.97 -12.87
CA PRO A 447 -7.14 -9.69 -13.23
C PRO A 447 -6.62 -8.47 -12.48
N LEU A 448 -5.48 -8.60 -11.81
CA LEU A 448 -4.91 -7.50 -11.01
C LEU A 448 -4.66 -6.25 -11.86
N GLY A 449 -4.18 -6.40 -13.08
CA GLY A 449 -3.89 -5.27 -13.98
C GLY A 449 -5.11 -4.41 -14.32
N GLU A 450 -6.33 -4.96 -14.26
CA GLU A 450 -7.56 -4.20 -14.55
C GLU A 450 -8.06 -3.36 -13.35
N ILE A 451 -7.58 -3.65 -12.15
CA ILE A 451 -8.02 -2.94 -10.93
C ILE A 451 -7.03 -1.86 -10.48
N VAL A 452 -5.77 -1.94 -10.93
CA VAL A 452 -4.68 -1.09 -10.43
C VAL A 452 -4.93 0.40 -10.74
N ILE A 453 -5.63 0.79 -11.79
CA ILE A 453 -5.66 2.20 -12.21
C ILE A 453 -6.87 2.96 -11.66
N ASP A 454 -8.10 2.49 -11.84
CA ASP A 454 -9.30 3.30 -11.60
C ASP A 454 -10.46 2.57 -10.89
N PHE A 455 -10.24 1.29 -10.61
CA PHE A 455 -11.32 0.43 -10.10
C PHE A 455 -11.88 0.88 -8.76
N TYR A 456 -11.01 1.23 -7.80
CA TYR A 456 -11.42 1.62 -6.46
C TYR A 456 -12.24 2.92 -6.47
N ASP A 457 -11.80 3.91 -7.22
CA ASP A 457 -12.51 5.20 -7.35
C ASP A 457 -13.88 5.01 -8.01
N LYS A 458 -13.94 4.19 -9.06
CA LYS A 458 -15.20 3.83 -9.71
C LYS A 458 -16.14 3.07 -8.78
N LEU A 459 -15.61 2.08 -8.05
CA LEU A 459 -16.37 1.31 -7.07
C LEU A 459 -16.97 2.21 -5.99
N LYS A 460 -16.15 3.11 -5.43
CA LYS A 460 -16.59 4.10 -4.43
C LYS A 460 -17.65 5.05 -4.99
N SER A 461 -17.47 5.53 -6.21
CA SER A 461 -18.41 6.44 -6.88
C SER A 461 -19.78 5.79 -7.12
N ILE A 462 -19.82 4.59 -7.74
CA ILE A 462 -21.09 3.91 -8.08
C ILE A 462 -21.86 3.42 -6.86
N SER A 463 -21.14 3.12 -5.78
CA SER A 463 -21.72 2.70 -4.50
C SER A 463 -22.01 3.86 -3.54
N LYS A 464 -21.72 5.10 -3.93
CA LYS A 464 -21.82 6.30 -3.08
C LYS A 464 -21.03 6.15 -1.77
N GLY A 465 -19.92 5.42 -1.81
CA GLY A 465 -19.09 5.14 -0.64
C GLY A 465 -19.55 3.97 0.24
N TYR A 466 -20.62 3.25 -0.15
CA TYR A 466 -21.13 2.10 0.63
C TYR A 466 -20.49 0.75 0.27
N ALA A 467 -19.58 0.69 -0.72
CA ALA A 467 -18.86 -0.52 -1.03
C ALA A 467 -17.46 -0.48 -0.42
N SER A 468 -17.11 -1.51 0.31
CA SER A 468 -15.74 -1.80 0.72
C SER A 468 -15.16 -2.89 -0.17
N PHE A 469 -13.84 -2.86 -0.34
CA PHE A 469 -13.11 -3.73 -1.24
C PHE A 469 -11.88 -4.28 -0.54
N ASP A 470 -11.69 -5.59 -0.67
CA ASP A 470 -10.49 -6.29 -0.23
C ASP A 470 -10.14 -7.40 -1.21
N TYR A 471 -8.87 -7.81 -1.26
CA TYR A 471 -8.44 -8.84 -2.19
C TYR A 471 -7.22 -9.62 -1.71
N HIS A 472 -7.09 -10.84 -2.23
CA HIS A 472 -5.93 -11.71 -2.02
C HIS A 472 -5.44 -12.27 -3.35
N PRO A 473 -4.12 -12.50 -3.53
CA PRO A 473 -3.57 -13.11 -4.72
C PRO A 473 -4.22 -14.48 -5.00
N ALA A 474 -4.55 -14.74 -6.27
CA ALA A 474 -5.17 -15.99 -6.74
C ALA A 474 -4.32 -16.74 -7.79
N GLY A 475 -3.03 -16.41 -7.87
CA GLY A 475 -2.09 -17.00 -8.83
C GLY A 475 -2.14 -16.33 -10.20
N PHE A 476 -1.58 -17.02 -11.19
CA PHE A 476 -1.47 -16.54 -12.57
C PHE A 476 -2.38 -17.33 -13.49
N ARG A 477 -2.91 -16.66 -14.53
CA ARG A 477 -3.74 -17.29 -15.57
C ARG A 477 -3.36 -16.78 -16.95
N THR A 478 -3.39 -17.67 -17.94
CA THR A 478 -3.15 -17.33 -19.34
C THR A 478 -4.16 -16.31 -19.85
N SER A 479 -3.66 -15.27 -20.51
CA SER A 479 -4.48 -14.18 -21.06
C SER A 479 -3.95 -13.67 -22.39
N LYS A 480 -4.86 -13.11 -23.21
CA LYS A 480 -4.54 -12.53 -24.52
C LYS A 480 -4.07 -11.09 -24.37
N LEU A 481 -2.87 -10.91 -23.83
CA LEU A 481 -2.28 -9.60 -23.60
C LEU A 481 -1.46 -9.15 -24.81
N ILE A 482 -1.47 -7.84 -25.04
CA ILE A 482 -0.70 -7.18 -26.08
C ILE A 482 -0.06 -5.93 -25.55
N LYS A 483 1.08 -5.55 -26.13
CA LYS A 483 1.75 -4.28 -25.86
C LYS A 483 1.08 -3.18 -26.67
N LEU A 484 0.62 -2.15 -25.97
CA LEU A 484 0.08 -0.93 -26.53
C LEU A 484 1.12 0.18 -26.39
N ASP A 485 1.62 0.70 -27.51
CA ASP A 485 2.58 1.79 -27.57
C ASP A 485 1.90 3.11 -27.93
N ILE A 486 2.30 4.21 -27.26
CA ILE A 486 1.92 5.56 -27.62
C ILE A 486 3.07 6.21 -28.39
N LEU A 487 2.77 6.69 -29.60
CA LEU A 487 3.73 7.31 -30.50
C LEU A 487 3.50 8.82 -30.59
N LEU A 488 4.54 9.59 -30.43
CA LEU A 488 4.58 11.04 -30.70
C LEU A 488 5.34 11.30 -32.01
N ASN A 489 4.65 11.79 -33.02
CA ASN A 489 5.21 11.99 -34.35
C ASN A 489 5.86 10.75 -34.99
N GLY A 490 5.41 9.55 -34.58
CA GLY A 490 5.95 8.28 -35.04
C GLY A 490 7.02 7.67 -34.14
N GLU A 491 7.51 8.41 -33.13
CA GLU A 491 8.48 7.91 -32.15
C GLU A 491 7.75 7.35 -30.92
N PRO A 492 8.06 6.14 -30.47
CA PRO A 492 7.42 5.55 -29.29
C PRO A 492 7.88 6.24 -28.01
N VAL A 493 6.94 6.48 -27.11
CA VAL A 493 7.20 6.98 -25.74
C VAL A 493 7.04 5.78 -24.80
N ASP A 494 8.15 5.16 -24.47
CA ASP A 494 8.22 3.94 -23.65
C ASP A 494 7.56 4.10 -22.27
N ALA A 495 7.67 5.28 -21.65
CA ALA A 495 7.03 5.61 -20.37
C ALA A 495 5.48 5.61 -20.41
N LEU A 496 4.88 5.69 -21.61
CA LEU A 496 3.43 5.61 -21.84
C LEU A 496 2.97 4.27 -22.40
N SER A 497 3.92 3.34 -22.64
CA SER A 497 3.58 1.99 -23.10
C SER A 497 2.95 1.18 -21.97
N THR A 498 1.97 0.35 -22.29
CA THR A 498 1.30 -0.53 -21.33
C THR A 498 0.97 -1.90 -21.92
N LEU A 499 0.81 -2.90 -21.05
CA LEU A 499 0.26 -4.20 -21.42
C LEU A 499 -1.24 -4.19 -21.13
N THR A 500 -2.03 -4.60 -22.09
CA THR A 500 -3.49 -4.62 -21.96
C THR A 500 -4.10 -5.81 -22.69
N HIS A 501 -5.30 -6.20 -22.29
CA HIS A 501 -6.03 -7.23 -23.00
C HIS A 501 -6.43 -6.77 -24.40
N VAL A 502 -6.39 -7.68 -25.37
CA VAL A 502 -6.67 -7.38 -26.79
C VAL A 502 -8.01 -6.66 -26.99
N ASP A 503 -9.03 -7.05 -26.22
CA ASP A 503 -10.39 -6.48 -26.34
C ASP A 503 -10.45 -5.03 -25.84
N ASN A 504 -9.63 -4.63 -24.88
CA ASN A 504 -9.60 -3.31 -24.28
C ASN A 504 -8.65 -2.35 -25.00
N ALA A 505 -7.74 -2.86 -25.82
CA ALA A 505 -6.65 -2.08 -26.41
C ALA A 505 -7.10 -0.88 -27.24
N TYR A 506 -8.15 -1.04 -28.04
CA TYR A 506 -8.68 0.05 -28.87
C TYR A 506 -9.27 1.18 -28.01
N GLY A 507 -10.11 0.83 -27.04
CA GLY A 507 -10.73 1.79 -26.13
C GLY A 507 -9.69 2.55 -25.32
N LEU A 508 -8.75 1.83 -24.70
CA LEU A 508 -7.67 2.40 -23.91
C LEU A 508 -6.76 3.31 -24.75
N GLY A 509 -6.32 2.84 -25.92
CA GLY A 509 -5.45 3.63 -26.80
C GLY A 509 -6.10 4.92 -27.28
N ARG A 510 -7.39 4.90 -27.55
CA ARG A 510 -8.18 6.10 -27.94
C ARG A 510 -8.27 7.09 -26.77
N GLN A 511 -8.67 6.64 -25.58
CA GLN A 511 -8.77 7.49 -24.38
C GLN A 511 -7.42 8.12 -24.03
N MET A 512 -6.33 7.35 -24.08
CA MET A 512 -4.98 7.89 -23.87
C MET A 512 -4.65 9.00 -24.87
N CYS A 513 -4.89 8.77 -26.17
CA CYS A 513 -4.62 9.78 -27.19
C CYS A 513 -5.47 11.05 -27.01
N GLU A 514 -6.78 10.91 -26.68
CA GLU A 514 -7.68 12.03 -26.42
C GLU A 514 -7.19 12.85 -25.21
N LYS A 515 -6.84 12.21 -24.10
CA LYS A 515 -6.38 12.87 -22.89
C LYS A 515 -5.02 13.56 -23.08
N LEU A 516 -4.09 12.90 -23.74
CA LEU A 516 -2.77 13.48 -24.07
C LEU A 516 -2.88 14.69 -25.02
N ARG A 517 -3.83 14.67 -25.97
CA ARG A 517 -4.10 15.81 -26.86
C ARG A 517 -4.43 17.08 -26.08
N ASP A 518 -5.19 16.95 -24.99
CA ASP A 518 -5.65 18.10 -24.21
C ASP A 518 -4.59 18.63 -23.24
N LEU A 519 -3.60 17.82 -22.88
CA LEU A 519 -2.58 18.13 -21.90
C LEU A 519 -1.24 18.55 -22.51
N ILE A 520 -0.88 18.00 -23.66
CA ILE A 520 0.36 18.37 -24.34
C ILE A 520 0.21 19.76 -25.00
N PRO A 521 1.05 20.74 -24.68
CA PRO A 521 0.92 22.08 -25.20
C PRO A 521 1.15 22.12 -26.72
N ARG A 522 0.40 23.01 -27.40
CA ARG A 522 0.56 23.22 -28.83
C ARG A 522 1.93 23.74 -29.16
N GLN A 523 2.59 23.08 -30.10
CA GLN A 523 3.91 23.47 -30.62
C GLN A 523 3.80 24.30 -31.93
N GLN A 524 4.94 24.69 -32.48
CA GLN A 524 5.01 25.40 -33.78
C GLN A 524 4.70 24.49 -34.98
N PHE A 525 4.55 23.16 -34.74
CA PHE A 525 4.22 22.13 -35.72
C PHE A 525 3.12 21.23 -35.19
N ASP A 526 2.45 20.51 -36.11
CA ASP A 526 1.43 19.55 -35.72
C ASP A 526 2.09 18.32 -35.08
N ILE A 527 1.55 17.89 -33.92
CA ILE A 527 2.00 16.67 -33.23
C ILE A 527 0.99 15.59 -33.50
N ALA A 528 1.43 14.48 -34.10
CA ALA A 528 0.63 13.30 -34.27
C ALA A 528 0.75 12.42 -33.02
N LEU A 529 -0.35 12.21 -32.32
CA LEU A 529 -0.51 11.26 -31.25
C LEU A 529 -1.11 9.98 -31.84
N GLN A 530 -0.49 8.84 -31.60
CA GLN A 530 -0.93 7.58 -32.17
C GLN A 530 -0.82 6.48 -31.11
N ALA A 531 -1.83 5.62 -31.01
CA ALA A 531 -1.75 4.38 -30.27
C ALA A 531 -1.54 3.23 -31.26
N ALA A 532 -0.56 2.38 -30.99
CA ALA A 532 -0.15 1.31 -31.88
C ALA A 532 0.02 -0.03 -31.17
N ILE A 533 -0.26 -1.12 -31.89
CA ILE A 533 0.03 -2.50 -31.50
C ILE A 533 1.06 -3.02 -32.51
N GLY A 534 2.31 -3.10 -32.09
CA GLY A 534 3.43 -3.35 -32.99
C GLY A 534 3.49 -2.26 -34.08
N THR A 535 3.34 -2.64 -35.34
CA THR A 535 3.34 -1.71 -36.49
C THR A 535 1.96 -1.14 -36.84
N LYS A 536 0.88 -1.68 -36.25
CA LYS A 536 -0.50 -1.29 -36.58
C LYS A 536 -0.97 -0.16 -35.69
N ILE A 537 -1.25 1.00 -36.29
CA ILE A 537 -1.89 2.13 -35.62
C ILE A 537 -3.38 1.83 -35.43
N ILE A 538 -3.87 1.88 -34.20
CA ILE A 538 -5.26 1.61 -33.82
C ILE A 538 -6.06 2.87 -33.50
N ALA A 539 -5.41 3.91 -32.98
CA ALA A 539 -6.03 5.20 -32.72
C ALA A 539 -5.08 6.35 -33.10
N ARG A 540 -5.62 7.50 -33.45
CA ARG A 540 -4.85 8.68 -33.83
C ARG A 540 -5.57 9.96 -33.45
N GLU A 541 -4.84 10.87 -32.81
CA GLU A 541 -5.23 12.24 -32.56
C GLU A 541 -4.15 13.20 -33.09
N THR A 542 -4.49 14.48 -33.25
CA THR A 542 -3.54 15.49 -33.75
C THR A 542 -3.66 16.77 -32.95
N ILE A 543 -2.58 17.18 -32.31
CA ILE A 543 -2.44 18.50 -31.67
C ILE A 543 -2.07 19.51 -32.76
N LYS A 544 -3.00 20.41 -33.04
CA LYS A 544 -2.78 21.42 -34.06
C LYS A 544 -1.75 22.45 -33.61
N GLN A 545 -0.86 22.84 -34.53
CA GLN A 545 0.16 23.85 -34.33
C GLN A 545 -0.40 25.20 -33.90
N VAL A 546 0.42 26.01 -33.21
CA VAL A 546 0.15 27.42 -33.01
C VAL A 546 0.30 28.13 -34.36
N ARG A 547 -0.76 28.72 -34.90
CA ARG A 547 -0.71 29.47 -36.16
C ARG A 547 -0.30 30.90 -35.87
N LYS A 548 0.86 31.31 -36.37
CA LYS A 548 1.24 32.71 -36.47
C LYS A 548 0.84 33.20 -37.87
N ASP A 549 -0.05 34.19 -37.95
CA ASP A 549 -0.40 34.78 -39.23
C ASP A 549 0.77 35.63 -39.76
N VAL A 550 1.57 34.99 -40.63
CA VAL A 550 2.75 35.65 -41.26
C VAL A 550 2.33 36.59 -42.38
N THR A 551 1.03 36.56 -42.78
CA THR A 551 0.47 37.39 -43.85
C THR A 551 -0.24 38.62 -43.33
N ALA A 552 -0.49 38.76 -42.02
CA ALA A 552 -1.20 39.89 -41.40
C ALA A 552 -0.63 41.28 -41.74
N LYS A 553 0.70 41.35 -42.00
CA LYS A 553 1.40 42.61 -42.40
C LYS A 553 1.48 42.81 -43.91
N CYS A 554 0.89 41.94 -44.72
CA CYS A 554 0.89 42.11 -46.18
C CYS A 554 -0.34 42.89 -46.61
N TYR A 555 -0.18 44.20 -46.79
CA TYR A 555 -1.20 45.09 -47.35
C TYR A 555 -1.31 44.91 -48.89
N GLY A 556 -2.55 44.82 -49.40
CA GLY A 556 -2.85 44.77 -50.84
C GLY A 556 -2.62 43.40 -51.49
N GLY A 557 -3.02 43.28 -52.75
CA GLY A 557 -3.12 42.04 -53.52
C GLY A 557 -1.84 41.35 -53.99
N ASP A 558 -0.70 41.49 -53.30
CA ASP A 558 0.54 40.78 -53.64
C ASP A 558 0.48 39.29 -53.27
N VAL A 559 -0.18 38.53 -54.14
CA VAL A 559 -0.37 37.08 -54.01
C VAL A 559 0.94 36.34 -54.02
N SER A 560 1.96 36.83 -54.77
CA SER A 560 3.25 36.20 -54.90
C SER A 560 4.06 36.26 -53.59
N ARG A 561 4.01 37.40 -52.91
CA ARG A 561 4.68 37.59 -51.60
C ARG A 561 4.03 36.77 -50.49
N LYS A 562 2.66 36.73 -50.46
CA LYS A 562 1.91 35.88 -49.53
C LYS A 562 2.27 34.42 -49.71
N ARG A 563 2.34 33.94 -50.96
CA ARG A 563 2.69 32.53 -51.26
C ARG A 563 4.11 32.19 -50.83
N LYS A 564 5.10 33.06 -51.11
CA LYS A 564 6.50 32.88 -50.66
C LYS A 564 6.63 32.87 -49.15
N LEU A 565 5.89 33.70 -48.40
CA LEU A 565 5.91 33.72 -46.95
C LEU A 565 5.30 32.42 -46.36
N LEU A 566 4.19 31.94 -46.92
CA LEU A 566 3.55 30.67 -46.53
C LEU A 566 4.46 29.46 -46.83
N GLU A 567 5.15 29.46 -48.00
CA GLU A 567 6.10 28.40 -48.35
C GLU A 567 7.32 28.41 -47.42
N LYS A 568 7.84 29.58 -47.07
CA LYS A 568 8.94 29.73 -46.11
C LYS A 568 8.55 29.28 -44.72
N GLN A 569 7.34 29.60 -44.28
CA GLN A 569 6.77 29.14 -43.03
C GLN A 569 6.62 27.59 -43.04
N LYS A 570 6.11 27.01 -44.14
CA LYS A 570 5.96 25.55 -44.29
C LYS A 570 7.29 24.82 -44.22
N LYS A 571 8.33 25.34 -44.91
CA LYS A 571 9.70 24.80 -44.86
C LYS A 571 10.31 24.92 -43.47
N GLY A 572 10.16 26.08 -42.79
CA GLY A 572 10.62 26.28 -41.43
C GLY A 572 9.97 25.28 -40.42
N LYS A 573 8.66 25.08 -40.53
CA LYS A 573 7.93 24.12 -39.70
C LYS A 573 8.35 22.66 -39.94
N LYS A 574 8.60 22.29 -41.21
CA LYS A 574 9.11 20.96 -41.55
C LYS A 574 10.50 20.72 -40.93
N ARG A 575 11.36 21.74 -40.94
CA ARG A 575 12.69 21.66 -40.33
C ARG A 575 12.62 21.59 -38.80
N MET A 576 11.74 22.38 -38.16
CA MET A 576 11.50 22.30 -36.71
C MET A 576 10.97 20.94 -36.27
N LYS A 577 10.07 20.35 -37.05
CA LYS A 577 9.56 18.98 -36.76
C LYS A 577 10.67 17.92 -36.83
N GLN A 578 11.70 18.10 -37.65
CA GLN A 578 12.83 17.18 -37.77
C GLN A 578 13.87 17.34 -36.63
N ILE A 579 13.88 18.49 -35.93
CA ILE A 579 14.91 18.85 -34.94
C ILE A 579 14.29 18.86 -33.51
N GLY A 580 12.98 19.09 -33.39
CA GLY A 580 12.33 19.30 -32.10
C GLY A 580 11.81 18.00 -31.46
N ASN A 581 12.34 17.65 -30.33
CA ASN A 581 11.68 16.71 -29.43
C ASN A 581 10.39 17.34 -28.88
N VAL A 582 9.34 16.56 -28.76
CA VAL A 582 8.09 17.00 -28.12
C VAL A 582 8.25 16.83 -26.61
N GLU A 583 8.27 17.94 -25.89
CA GLU A 583 8.23 17.89 -24.42
C GLU A 583 6.84 17.43 -23.96
N VAL A 584 6.82 16.33 -23.22
CA VAL A 584 5.61 15.82 -22.57
C VAL A 584 5.61 16.33 -21.13
N PRO A 585 4.65 17.18 -20.73
CA PRO A 585 4.62 17.70 -19.37
C PRO A 585 4.30 16.60 -18.36
N GLN A 586 4.83 16.69 -17.15
CA GLN A 586 4.60 15.73 -16.04
C GLN A 586 3.11 15.43 -15.84
N LYS A 587 2.24 16.45 -15.93
CA LYS A 587 0.79 16.31 -15.83
C LYS A 587 0.20 15.33 -16.85
N ALA A 588 0.83 15.14 -18.00
CA ALA A 588 0.36 14.21 -19.02
C ALA A 588 0.60 12.75 -18.62
N PHE A 589 1.70 12.44 -17.94
CA PHE A 589 1.96 11.11 -17.39
C PHE A 589 0.98 10.78 -16.26
N LEU A 590 0.76 11.72 -15.34
CA LEU A 590 -0.18 11.55 -14.23
C LEU A 590 -1.64 11.43 -14.70
N ALA A 591 -2.01 12.14 -15.76
CA ALA A 591 -3.38 12.13 -16.26
C ALA A 591 -3.75 10.83 -17.00
N VAL A 592 -2.76 10.13 -17.57
CA VAL A 592 -2.97 8.80 -18.15
C VAL A 592 -3.28 7.77 -17.06
N LEU A 593 -2.89 8.02 -15.80
CA LEU A 593 -3.25 7.19 -14.64
C LEU A 593 -4.73 7.32 -14.24
N LYS A 594 -5.41 8.41 -14.64
CA LYS A 594 -6.80 8.72 -14.31
C LYS A 594 -7.63 8.79 -15.61
N LEU A 595 -7.76 7.65 -16.30
CA LEU A 595 -8.64 7.53 -17.46
C LEU A 595 -10.08 7.34 -16.95
N ASP A 596 -10.99 8.25 -17.37
CA ASP A 596 -12.42 8.21 -17.02
C ASP A 596 -13.15 7.06 -17.70
#